data_a7144fde62e82792c593f3b7e38722ea
#
_entry.id   a7144fde62e82792c593f3b7e38722ea
#
_cell.length_a   1.000
_cell.length_b   1.000
_cell.length_c   1.000
_cell.angle_alpha   90.00
_cell.angle_beta   90.00
_cell.angle_gamma   90.00
#
_symmetry.space_group_name_H-M   'P 1'
#
loop_
_entity.id
_entity.type
_entity.pdbx_description
1 polymer ?
#
loop_
_entity_poly.entity_id
_entity_poly.type
_entity_poly.pdbx_seq_one_letter_code
_entity_poly.pdbx_strand_id
1 'polypeptide(L)'
;MRNGMLAAILGAAILSGAVPACAQGVKPAPGDSAPASAGLDVLKGNWVRPDGGYTIAIKGIGPDGQLEAMYFNPNPLPFSRAQAAQEGAVLRVSLELRAGGYGGSTYELTYDPASDRLKGIYYQAVAKQRYEIYFVRK
;
A
#
# COMPACT_ATOMS: atom_id res chain seq x y z
N MET A 1 64.46 -7.58 58.42
CA MET A 1 63.79 -6.50 59.05
C MET A 1 63.03 -5.87 57.99
N ARG A 2 61.94 -6.16 57.94
CA ARG A 2 60.80 -5.54 58.32
C ARG A 2 60.06 -4.97 57.22
N ASN A 3 59.13 -5.49 57.18
CA ASN A 3 57.81 -4.95 57.31
C ASN A 3 57.38 -4.24 56.07
N GLY A 4 56.57 -4.77 55.54
CA GLY A 4 55.25 -4.91 55.97
C GLY A 4 54.49 -3.91 55.27
N MET A 5 53.63 -4.45 54.85
CA MET A 5 52.31 -3.93 55.05
C MET A 5 51.70 -3.17 54.05
N LEU A 6 50.77 -3.80 53.79
CA LEU A 6 49.38 -3.34 53.68
C LEU A 6 49.06 -2.71 52.40
N ALA A 7 48.50 -3.38 51.62
CA ALA A 7 47.15 -3.84 51.67
C ALA A 7 46.17 -2.78 52.08
N ALA A 8 45.57 -2.30 51.25
CA ALA A 8 44.23 -1.79 51.30
C ALA A 8 43.84 -1.50 49.89
N ILE A 9 43.30 -2.33 49.33
CA ILE A 9 41.95 -2.64 49.26
C ILE A 9 41.09 -1.49 49.13
N LEU A 10 40.34 -1.67 48.32
CA LEU A 10 38.99 -1.29 48.24
C LEU A 10 38.74 -0.46 47.11
N GLY A 11 37.94 -0.80 46.64
CA GLY A 11 36.57 -0.86 46.53
C GLY A 11 36.19 -0.74 45.15
N ALA A 12 35.96 -1.80 44.65
CA ALA A 12 35.18 -1.87 43.46
C ALA A 12 33.82 -1.33 43.78
N ALA A 13 33.64 -0.12 43.49
CA ALA A 13 32.33 0.35 43.24
C ALA A 13 32.01 -0.03 41.82
N ILE A 14 31.52 -1.18 41.74
CA ILE A 14 30.80 -1.56 40.55
C ILE A 14 29.55 -0.72 40.53
N LEU A 15 29.63 0.35 39.91
CA LEU A 15 28.43 0.91 39.38
C LEU A 15 28.08 0.08 38.16
N SER A 16 27.33 -0.89 38.44
CA SER A 16 26.47 -1.43 37.44
C SER A 16 25.55 -0.30 37.01
N GLY A 17 26.01 0.42 36.07
CA GLY A 17 25.12 1.22 35.27
C GLY A 17 24.20 0.23 34.58
N ALA A 18 23.09 0.01 35.21
CA ALA A 18 21.98 -0.54 34.49
C ALA A 18 21.75 0.41 33.36
N VAL A 19 22.23 0.05 32.23
CA VAL A 19 21.80 0.65 31.01
C VAL A 19 20.32 0.36 30.94
N PRO A 20 19.46 1.31 31.07
CA PRO A 20 18.10 1.06 30.75
C PRO A 20 18.14 0.56 29.33
N ALA A 21 17.79 -0.66 29.16
CA ALA A 21 17.38 -1.08 27.86
C ALA A 21 16.30 -0.11 27.47
N CYS A 22 16.70 0.88 26.78
CA CYS A 22 15.75 1.76 26.20
C CYS A 22 14.79 0.87 25.51
N ALA A 23 13.58 1.02 25.86
CA ALA A 23 12.53 0.43 25.11
C ALA A 23 12.59 0.99 23.69
N GLN A 24 13.57 0.49 23.03
CA GLN A 24 13.54 0.61 21.63
C GLN A 24 12.46 -0.28 21.20
N GLY A 25 11.98 -0.15 20.17
CA GLY A 25 10.84 -0.86 19.80
C GLY A 25 9.69 -0.25 20.49
N VAL A 26 9.59 1.01 20.30
CA VAL A 26 8.32 1.61 20.31
C VAL A 26 7.58 0.92 19.21
N LYS A 27 7.12 -0.25 19.53
CA LYS A 27 6.04 -0.83 18.78
C LYS A 27 4.93 0.18 18.82
N PRO A 28 4.44 0.63 17.67
CA PRO A 28 3.17 1.31 17.66
C PRO A 28 2.20 0.41 18.42
N ALA A 29 1.51 0.97 19.36
CA ALA A 29 0.55 0.23 20.14
C ALA A 29 -0.38 -0.52 19.20
N PRO A 30 -0.64 -1.81 19.47
CA PRO A 30 -1.68 -2.51 18.71
C PRO A 30 -2.99 -1.74 18.89
N GLY A 31 -3.52 -1.21 17.84
CA GLY A 31 -4.72 -0.39 17.88
C GLY A 31 -4.56 0.98 17.28
N ASP A 32 -3.33 1.49 17.19
CA ASP A 32 -3.04 2.73 16.49
C ASP A 32 -2.73 2.50 14.99
N SER A 33 -2.57 1.26 14.61
CA SER A 33 -2.51 0.91 13.21
C SER A 33 -3.93 0.86 12.70
N ALA A 34 -4.35 1.90 12.01
CA ALA A 34 -5.49 1.77 11.14
C ALA A 34 -5.32 0.53 10.27
N PRO A 35 -6.36 -0.28 10.07
CA PRO A 35 -6.29 -1.37 9.11
C PRO A 35 -5.64 -0.85 7.83
N ALA A 36 -4.74 -1.61 7.23
CA ALA A 36 -4.05 -1.20 6.01
C ALA A 36 -5.03 -0.79 4.91
N SER A 37 -6.26 -1.27 4.99
CA SER A 37 -7.36 -0.92 4.10
C SER A 37 -8.01 0.44 4.38
N ALA A 38 -7.85 1.03 5.57
CA ALA A 38 -8.56 2.25 5.94
C ALA A 38 -8.20 3.45 5.06
N GLY A 39 -6.95 3.59 4.69
CA GLY A 39 -6.50 4.62 3.74
C GLY A 39 -6.94 4.35 2.31
N LEU A 40 -7.22 3.10 1.98
CA LEU A 40 -7.63 2.67 0.65
C LEU A 40 -9.13 2.79 0.41
N ASP A 41 -9.92 2.96 1.45
CA ASP A 41 -11.39 3.02 1.34
C ASP A 41 -11.88 4.13 0.41
N VAL A 42 -11.10 5.17 0.25
CA VAL A 42 -11.40 6.25 -0.69
C VAL A 42 -11.49 5.76 -2.15
N LEU A 43 -10.87 4.61 -2.45
CA LEU A 43 -10.90 4.01 -3.79
C LEU A 43 -12.21 3.32 -4.12
N LYS A 44 -13.05 3.04 -3.13
CA LYS A 44 -14.36 2.42 -3.35
C LYS A 44 -15.27 3.33 -4.17
N GLY A 45 -16.01 2.74 -5.06
CA GLY A 45 -16.98 3.45 -5.88
C GLY A 45 -16.87 3.07 -7.35
N ASN A 46 -17.59 3.81 -8.16
CA ASN A 46 -17.58 3.64 -9.60
C ASN A 46 -16.68 4.69 -10.23
N TRP A 47 -15.78 4.23 -11.06
CA TRP A 47 -14.80 5.05 -11.76
C TRP A 47 -15.04 4.92 -13.25
N VAL A 48 -15.28 6.06 -13.91
CA VAL A 48 -15.61 6.08 -15.33
C VAL A 48 -14.51 6.78 -16.11
N ARG A 49 -14.14 6.17 -17.20
CA ARG A 49 -13.21 6.76 -18.16
C ARG A 49 -13.96 7.66 -19.13
N PRO A 50 -13.69 8.98 -19.14
CA PRO A 50 -14.50 9.93 -19.93
C PRO A 50 -14.37 9.76 -21.43
N ASP A 51 -13.23 9.22 -21.88
CA ASP A 51 -12.92 9.09 -23.31
C ASP A 51 -13.48 7.81 -23.96
N GLY A 52 -14.01 6.89 -23.20
CA GLY A 52 -14.46 5.61 -23.74
C GLY A 52 -15.64 4.97 -23.03
N GLY A 53 -16.14 5.57 -21.98
CA GLY A 53 -17.26 5.01 -21.21
C GLY A 53 -16.94 3.73 -20.44
N TYR A 54 -15.69 3.37 -20.35
CA TYR A 54 -15.26 2.22 -19.55
C TYR A 54 -15.45 2.52 -18.08
N THR A 55 -15.93 1.54 -17.34
CA THR A 55 -16.19 1.71 -15.90
C THR A 55 -15.44 0.64 -15.09
N ILE A 56 -14.86 1.07 -14.00
CA ILE A 56 -14.32 0.20 -12.97
C ILE A 56 -15.16 0.39 -11.71
N ALA A 57 -15.79 -0.66 -11.25
CA ALA A 57 -16.52 -0.66 -9.99
C ALA A 57 -15.67 -1.33 -8.91
N ILE A 58 -15.28 -0.60 -7.89
CA ILE A 58 -14.55 -1.12 -6.73
C ILE A 58 -15.52 -1.19 -5.57
N LYS A 59 -15.89 -2.41 -5.18
CA LYS A 59 -16.90 -2.67 -4.15
C LYS A 59 -16.29 -2.83 -2.77
N GLY A 60 -15.12 -3.44 -2.70
CA GLY A 60 -14.47 -3.73 -1.43
C GLY A 60 -12.96 -3.79 -1.58
N ILE A 61 -12.30 -3.68 -0.43
CA ILE A 61 -10.84 -3.76 -0.34
C ILE A 61 -10.51 -4.64 0.85
N GLY A 62 -9.78 -5.72 0.58
CA GLY A 62 -9.32 -6.63 1.62
C GLY A 62 -8.17 -6.05 2.44
N PRO A 63 -7.86 -6.69 3.57
CA PRO A 63 -6.79 -6.21 4.46
C PRO A 63 -5.40 -6.29 3.84
N ASP A 64 -5.23 -7.09 2.82
CA ASP A 64 -4.00 -7.23 2.03
C ASP A 64 -3.96 -6.31 0.79
N GLY A 65 -4.95 -5.45 0.64
CA GLY A 65 -5.07 -4.56 -0.52
C GLY A 65 -5.74 -5.18 -1.74
N GLN A 66 -6.18 -6.42 -1.64
CA GLN A 66 -6.90 -7.06 -2.73
C GLN A 66 -8.24 -6.37 -2.97
N LEU A 67 -8.50 -5.99 -4.22
CA LEU A 67 -9.72 -5.29 -4.59
C LEU A 67 -10.81 -6.26 -5.04
N GLU A 68 -12.01 -6.06 -4.54
CA GLU A 68 -13.22 -6.60 -5.13
C GLU A 68 -13.70 -5.61 -6.18
N ALA A 69 -13.30 -5.84 -7.42
CA ALA A 69 -13.53 -4.91 -8.51
C ALA A 69 -14.03 -5.62 -9.77
N MET A 70 -14.77 -4.87 -10.58
CA MET A 70 -15.30 -5.33 -11.85
C MET A 70 -15.11 -4.25 -12.91
N TYR A 71 -14.73 -4.68 -14.10
CA TYR A 71 -14.59 -3.83 -15.27
C TYR A 71 -15.80 -3.98 -16.18
N PHE A 72 -16.33 -2.87 -16.69
CA PHE A 72 -17.46 -2.86 -17.61
C PHE A 72 -17.09 -2.20 -18.93
N ASN A 73 -17.32 -2.94 -20.04
CA ASN A 73 -17.05 -2.44 -21.38
C ASN A 73 -17.97 -3.11 -22.43
N PRO A 74 -19.23 -2.80 -22.57
CA PRO A 74 -20.20 -2.45 -21.52
C PRO A 74 -20.54 -3.63 -20.61
N ASN A 75 -20.20 -4.85 -21.03
CA ASN A 75 -20.45 -6.06 -20.27
C ASN A 75 -19.45 -6.21 -19.12
N PRO A 76 -19.86 -6.84 -18.03
CA PRO A 76 -18.94 -7.05 -16.91
C PRO A 76 -17.83 -8.03 -17.28
N LEU A 77 -16.60 -7.62 -17.00
CA LEU A 77 -15.40 -8.43 -17.19
C LEU A 77 -14.63 -8.50 -15.87
N PRO A 78 -14.35 -9.70 -15.36
CA PRO A 78 -13.58 -9.83 -14.15
C PRO A 78 -12.12 -9.50 -14.41
N PHE A 79 -11.47 -8.95 -13.38
CA PHE A 79 -10.03 -8.84 -13.38
C PHE A 79 -9.39 -10.16 -12.98
N SER A 80 -8.27 -10.51 -13.59
CA SER A 80 -7.44 -11.63 -13.14
C SER A 80 -6.66 -11.23 -11.90
N ARG A 81 -6.34 -9.95 -11.79
CA ARG A 81 -5.67 -9.36 -10.64
C ARG A 81 -6.20 -7.95 -10.42
N ALA A 82 -6.53 -7.65 -9.19
CA ALA A 82 -6.95 -6.32 -8.78
C ALA A 82 -6.38 -6.05 -7.38
N GLN A 83 -5.50 -5.09 -7.28
CA GLN A 83 -4.80 -4.82 -6.04
C GLN A 83 -4.55 -3.34 -5.85
N ALA A 84 -4.67 -2.88 -4.62
CA ALA A 84 -4.28 -1.55 -4.22
C ALA A 84 -3.16 -1.61 -3.19
N ALA A 85 -2.32 -0.60 -3.20
CA ALA A 85 -1.26 -0.44 -2.24
C ALA A 85 -1.14 1.02 -1.84
N GLN A 86 -0.79 1.24 -0.60
CA GLN A 86 -0.46 2.57 -0.09
C GLN A 86 1.05 2.68 0.09
N GLU A 87 1.63 3.62 -0.61
CA GLU A 87 3.06 3.95 -0.51
C GLU A 87 3.20 5.39 0.00
N GLY A 88 3.37 5.55 1.31
CA GLY A 88 3.35 6.85 1.94
C GLY A 88 1.98 7.54 1.77
N ALA A 89 1.96 8.70 1.14
CA ALA A 89 0.73 9.42 0.82
C ALA A 89 0.11 9.01 -0.52
N VAL A 90 0.74 8.11 -1.25
CA VAL A 90 0.33 7.72 -2.61
C VAL A 90 -0.44 6.41 -2.56
N LEU A 91 -1.62 6.41 -3.17
CA LEU A 91 -2.44 5.20 -3.32
C LEU A 91 -2.31 4.71 -4.77
N ARG A 92 -1.89 3.47 -4.93
CA ARG A 92 -1.73 2.83 -6.23
C ARG A 92 -2.75 1.73 -6.42
N VAL A 93 -3.22 1.60 -7.65
CA VAL A 93 -4.14 0.55 -8.07
C VAL A 93 -3.56 -0.17 -9.27
N SER A 94 -3.40 -1.47 -9.15
CA SER A 94 -2.92 -2.34 -10.23
C SER A 94 -4.03 -3.31 -10.61
N LEU A 95 -4.41 -3.31 -11.87
CA LEU A 95 -5.47 -4.14 -12.41
C LEU A 95 -4.97 -4.90 -13.64
N GLU A 96 -5.36 -6.14 -13.77
CA GLU A 96 -5.05 -6.95 -14.94
C GLU A 96 -6.33 -7.57 -15.51
N LEU A 97 -6.54 -7.36 -16.82
CA LEU A 97 -7.67 -7.91 -17.54
C LEU A 97 -7.35 -9.30 -18.09
N ARG A 98 -8.31 -10.20 -17.99
CA ARG A 98 -8.11 -11.60 -18.38
C ARG A 98 -8.97 -12.02 -19.56
N ALA A 99 -10.08 -11.37 -19.79
CA ALA A 99 -11.12 -11.85 -20.70
C ALA A 99 -11.32 -10.95 -21.91
N GLY A 100 -12.01 -11.47 -22.93
CA GLY A 100 -12.55 -10.65 -24.01
C GLY A 100 -11.52 -10.05 -24.96
N GLY A 101 -10.40 -10.69 -25.22
CA GLY A 101 -9.36 -10.16 -26.12
C GLY A 101 -8.45 -9.12 -25.45
N TYR A 102 -8.61 -8.90 -24.16
CA TYR A 102 -7.78 -7.99 -23.38
C TYR A 102 -6.74 -8.73 -22.53
N GLY A 103 -6.53 -10.01 -22.77
CA GLY A 103 -5.65 -10.85 -21.96
C GLY A 103 -4.27 -10.24 -21.75
N GLY A 104 -3.90 -10.07 -20.48
CA GLY A 104 -2.64 -9.46 -20.10
C GLY A 104 -2.61 -7.94 -20.13
N SER A 105 -3.68 -7.29 -20.53
CA SER A 105 -3.77 -5.82 -20.47
C SER A 105 -3.88 -5.35 -19.03
N THR A 106 -3.15 -4.29 -18.69
CA THR A 106 -3.03 -3.81 -17.32
C THR A 106 -3.37 -2.33 -17.20
N TYR A 107 -3.89 -1.98 -16.02
CA TYR A 107 -4.01 -0.60 -15.56
C TYR A 107 -3.10 -0.40 -14.36
N GLU A 108 -2.22 0.55 -14.46
CA GLU A 108 -1.40 1.03 -13.33
C GLU A 108 -1.85 2.46 -13.03
N LEU A 109 -2.59 2.61 -11.95
CA LEU A 109 -3.26 3.87 -11.62
C LEU A 109 -2.76 4.41 -10.28
N THR A 110 -2.80 5.72 -10.15
CA THR A 110 -2.52 6.43 -8.92
C THR A 110 -3.71 7.34 -8.60
N TYR A 111 -4.14 7.33 -7.35
CA TYR A 111 -5.21 8.21 -6.89
C TYR A 111 -4.70 9.63 -6.69
N ASP A 112 -5.38 10.58 -7.29
CA ASP A 112 -5.14 12.00 -7.12
C ASP A 112 -6.26 12.60 -6.27
N PRO A 113 -6.01 12.89 -4.98
CA PRO A 113 -7.02 13.42 -4.09
C PRO A 113 -7.44 14.86 -4.44
N ALA A 114 -6.57 15.63 -5.07
CA ALA A 114 -6.87 17.00 -5.44
C ALA A 114 -7.98 17.09 -6.50
N SER A 115 -8.03 16.11 -7.40
CA SER A 115 -9.03 16.08 -8.48
C SER A 115 -10.03 14.93 -8.35
N ASP A 116 -9.91 14.09 -7.32
CA ASP A 116 -10.68 12.85 -7.15
C ASP A 116 -10.68 12.00 -8.43
N ARG A 117 -9.49 11.69 -8.90
CA ARG A 117 -9.27 10.91 -10.13
C ARG A 117 -8.29 9.78 -9.90
N LEU A 118 -8.48 8.73 -10.66
CA LEU A 118 -7.45 7.70 -10.85
C LEU A 118 -6.74 7.99 -12.17
N LYS A 119 -5.44 8.26 -12.09
CA LYS A 119 -4.61 8.60 -13.24
C LYS A 119 -3.53 7.57 -13.43
N GLY A 120 -3.20 7.25 -14.65
CA GLY A 120 -2.09 6.34 -14.90
C GLY A 120 -2.01 5.85 -16.33
N ILE A 121 -1.51 4.63 -16.46
CA ILE A 121 -1.21 4.02 -17.74
C ILE A 121 -2.09 2.79 -17.95
N TYR A 122 -2.69 2.73 -19.11
CA TYR A 122 -3.29 1.53 -19.65
C TYR A 122 -2.32 0.88 -20.63
N TYR A 123 -1.92 -0.34 -20.34
CA TYR A 123 -1.13 -1.13 -21.27
C TYR A 123 -2.01 -2.16 -21.96
N GLN A 124 -2.15 -2.04 -23.27
CA GLN A 124 -2.86 -3.00 -24.08
C GLN A 124 -1.90 -4.08 -24.58
N ALA A 125 -2.00 -5.28 -24.04
CA ALA A 125 -1.06 -6.35 -24.29
C ALA A 125 -1.11 -6.85 -25.74
N VAL A 126 -2.27 -6.90 -26.37
CA VAL A 126 -2.45 -7.36 -27.74
C VAL A 126 -1.79 -6.43 -28.74
N ALA A 127 -1.99 -5.14 -28.61
CA ALA A 127 -1.38 -4.12 -29.46
C ALA A 127 0.01 -3.69 -28.99
N LYS A 128 0.43 -4.10 -27.78
CA LYS A 128 1.69 -3.70 -27.14
C LYS A 128 1.84 -2.19 -27.06
N GLN A 129 0.74 -1.50 -26.76
CA GLN A 129 0.68 -0.04 -26.69
C GLN A 129 0.33 0.43 -25.29
N ARG A 130 0.84 1.61 -24.96
CA ARG A 130 0.57 2.27 -23.68
C ARG A 130 -0.18 3.55 -23.92
N TYR A 131 -1.19 3.80 -23.08
CA TYR A 131 -2.01 5.00 -23.14
C TYR A 131 -2.05 5.64 -21.76
N GLU A 132 -1.82 6.93 -21.72
CA GLU A 132 -2.14 7.73 -20.53
C GLU A 132 -3.64 7.90 -20.44
N ILE A 133 -4.19 7.52 -19.30
CA ILE A 133 -5.63 7.56 -19.08
C ILE A 133 -5.95 8.03 -17.66
N TYR A 134 -7.19 8.42 -17.47
CA TYR A 134 -7.71 8.69 -16.15
C TYR A 134 -9.17 8.28 -16.04
N PHE A 135 -9.56 8.05 -14.80
CA PHE A 135 -10.95 7.77 -14.44
C PHE A 135 -11.43 8.84 -13.48
N VAL A 136 -12.68 9.20 -13.63
CA VAL A 136 -13.37 10.12 -12.73
C VAL A 136 -14.40 9.34 -11.92
N ARG A 137 -14.67 9.80 -10.72
CA ARG A 137 -15.72 9.21 -9.89
C ARG A 137 -17.09 9.55 -10.47
N LYS A 138 -17.98 8.56 -10.48
CA LYS A 138 -19.36 8.71 -10.92
C LYS A 138 -20.30 8.85 -9.73
#